data_82be3ca333d9b89bbb99dab2b0d9b9df
#
_entry.id   82be3ca333d9b89bbb99dab2b0d9b9df
#
_cell.length_a   1.000
_cell.length_b   1.000
_cell.length_c   1.000
_cell.angle_alpha   90.00
_cell.angle_beta   90.00
_cell.angle_gamma   90.00
#
_symmetry.space_group_name_H-M   'P 1'
#
loop_
_entity.id
_entity.type
_entity.pdbx_description
1 polymer ?
#
loop_
_entity_poly.entity_id
_entity_poly.type
_entity_poly.pdbx_seq_one_letter_code
_entity_poly.pdbx_strand_id
1 'polypeptide(L)'
;MGRIIAQALGVEARFRFVQAGETLPADLQNYVWQGAAVGGHVSNLMMRVPYNSEFTCRVEQVVFTGQYAGEKVAIAYALAAYPDAVPGATTEGRHEGAPVPAFFRYDTVGVENDSISDFYLSSTIGATATIHRFKTVGLAMQALKAGEVMAVMGPLSELETGAGDGVRVHTPPLPGFALGTWTLGLAVHQSHRDLGYAVDDAVAAALADGRIAAAYKAHGLDFTPPVR
;
A
#
# COMPACT_ATOMS: atom_id res chain seq x y z
N MET A 1 10.18 -8.65 -4.74
CA MET A 1 10.53 -7.54 -5.65
C MET A 1 12.01 -7.14 -5.54
N GLY A 2 12.51 -6.57 -4.46
CA GLY A 2 13.89 -6.12 -4.35
C GLY A 2 14.94 -7.19 -4.63
N ARG A 3 14.71 -8.45 -4.26
CA ARG A 3 15.61 -9.56 -4.63
C ARG A 3 15.65 -9.85 -6.13
N ILE A 4 14.53 -9.69 -6.84
CA ILE A 4 14.46 -9.84 -8.29
C ILE A 4 15.34 -8.79 -8.98
N ILE A 5 15.25 -7.52 -8.52
CA ILE A 5 16.09 -6.43 -9.03
C ILE A 5 17.57 -6.69 -8.73
N ALA A 6 17.91 -7.00 -7.49
CA ALA A 6 19.30 -7.25 -7.09
C ALA A 6 19.92 -8.41 -7.88
N GLN A 7 19.17 -9.48 -8.11
CA GLN A 7 19.62 -10.61 -8.93
C GLN A 7 19.87 -10.18 -10.38
N ALA A 8 18.99 -9.38 -10.96
CA ALA A 8 19.16 -8.87 -12.33
C ALA A 8 20.40 -7.96 -12.47
N LEU A 9 20.71 -7.19 -11.41
CA LEU A 9 21.87 -6.32 -11.35
C LEU A 9 23.16 -7.02 -10.90
N GLY A 10 23.10 -8.32 -10.54
CA GLY A 10 24.26 -9.06 -10.07
C GLY A 10 24.80 -8.61 -8.70
N VAL A 11 23.94 -8.05 -7.84
CA VAL A 11 24.32 -7.52 -6.52
C VAL A 11 23.57 -8.21 -5.37
N GLU A 12 24.10 -8.08 -4.16
CA GLU A 12 23.42 -8.54 -2.95
C GLU A 12 22.32 -7.57 -2.51
N ALA A 13 21.11 -8.09 -2.25
CA ALA A 13 20.01 -7.28 -1.74
C ALA A 13 20.13 -7.12 -0.21
N ARG A 14 20.23 -5.88 0.26
CA ARG A 14 20.13 -5.50 1.68
C ARG A 14 18.90 -4.66 1.90
N PHE A 15 18.07 -5.05 2.87
CA PHE A 15 16.79 -4.39 3.13
C PHE A 15 16.84 -3.61 4.43
N ARG A 16 16.36 -2.39 4.37
CA ARG A 16 16.04 -1.55 5.51
C ARG A 16 14.54 -1.26 5.47
N PHE A 17 13.83 -1.75 6.47
CA PHE A 17 12.41 -1.43 6.63
C PHE A 17 12.30 -0.14 7.43
N VAL A 18 11.51 0.79 6.91
CA VAL A 18 11.25 2.09 7.51
C VAL A 18 9.74 2.31 7.58
N GLN A 19 9.30 3.00 8.62
CA GLN A 19 7.92 3.45 8.71
C GLN A 19 7.75 4.66 7.79
N ALA A 20 6.59 4.77 7.13
CA ALA A 20 6.23 5.98 6.39
C ALA A 20 6.17 7.17 7.35
N GLY A 21 6.69 8.30 6.90
CA GLY A 21 6.58 9.57 7.60
C GLY A 21 5.30 10.31 7.23
N GLU A 22 5.20 11.57 7.66
CA GLU A 22 4.02 12.39 7.41
C GLU A 22 3.81 12.71 5.92
N THR A 23 4.90 12.76 5.15
CA THR A 23 4.82 13.08 3.71
C THR A 23 5.85 12.32 2.89
N LEU A 24 5.48 11.96 1.68
CA LEU A 24 6.41 11.31 0.73
C LEU A 24 7.66 12.16 0.43
N PRO A 25 7.61 13.51 0.26
CA PRO A 25 8.81 14.31 0.12
C PRO A 25 9.79 14.18 1.29
N ALA A 26 9.30 14.13 2.52
CA ALA A 26 10.13 13.94 3.70
C ALA A 26 10.77 12.55 3.74
N ASP A 27 10.03 11.50 3.34
CA ASP A 27 10.57 10.15 3.24
C ASP A 27 11.65 10.04 2.16
N LEU A 28 11.43 10.64 0.99
CA LEU A 28 12.45 10.70 -0.08
C LEU A 28 13.69 11.45 0.39
N GLN A 29 13.53 12.55 1.11
CA GLN A 29 14.65 13.29 1.70
C GLN A 29 15.43 12.43 2.69
N ASN A 30 14.74 11.78 3.61
CA ASN A 30 15.36 11.02 4.69
C ASN A 30 16.00 9.71 4.23
N TYR A 31 15.48 9.09 3.16
CA TYR A 31 15.90 7.73 2.79
C TYR A 31 16.56 7.63 1.43
N VAL A 32 16.45 8.65 0.56
CA VAL A 32 17.00 8.59 -0.80
C VAL A 32 18.13 9.57 -1.03
N TRP A 33 18.05 10.86 -0.58
CA TRP A 33 19.02 11.85 -1.02
C TRP A 33 19.76 12.62 0.09
N GLN A 34 19.20 12.86 1.28
CA GLN A 34 19.88 13.61 2.33
C GLN A 34 20.26 12.75 3.54
N GLY A 35 19.37 11.87 3.93
CA GLY A 35 19.45 11.16 5.20
C GLY A 35 18.70 11.87 6.33
N ALA A 36 18.17 11.11 7.27
CA ALA A 36 17.51 11.66 8.46
C ALA A 36 18.52 12.43 9.32
N ALA A 37 18.04 13.48 10.02
CA ALA A 37 18.89 14.37 10.86
C ALA A 37 19.65 13.63 11.96
N VAL A 38 19.15 12.49 12.43
CA VAL A 38 19.80 11.65 13.44
C VAL A 38 20.04 10.26 12.88
N GLY A 39 21.30 9.87 12.73
CA GLY A 39 21.74 8.54 12.30
C GLY A 39 21.28 8.14 10.89
N GLY A 40 20.99 9.12 10.06
CA GLY A 40 20.41 8.92 8.74
C GLY A 40 21.42 8.40 7.72
N HIS A 41 21.15 7.21 7.20
CA HIS A 41 21.82 6.69 6.01
C HIS A 41 20.80 6.63 4.88
N VAL A 42 21.17 7.13 3.71
CA VAL A 42 20.37 6.96 2.49
C VAL A 42 20.53 5.54 1.96
N SER A 43 19.49 5.05 1.31
CA SER A 43 19.49 3.79 0.59
C SER A 43 19.73 4.06 -0.90
N ASN A 44 20.32 3.12 -1.63
CA ASN A 44 20.50 3.23 -3.06
C ASN A 44 19.15 3.30 -3.81
N LEU A 45 18.14 2.65 -3.25
CA LEU A 45 16.83 2.49 -3.85
C LEU A 45 15.74 2.51 -2.77
N MET A 46 14.72 3.35 -2.92
CA MET A 46 13.50 3.30 -2.13
C MET A 46 12.41 2.57 -2.91
N MET A 47 11.70 1.65 -2.25
CA MET A 47 10.63 0.85 -2.84
C MET A 47 9.26 1.31 -2.34
N ARG A 48 8.19 0.85 -3.03
CA ARG A 48 6.78 1.16 -2.72
C ARG A 48 6.45 2.65 -2.81
N VAL A 49 7.18 3.37 -3.65
CA VAL A 49 6.91 4.79 -3.88
C VAL A 49 5.68 4.92 -4.78
N PRO A 50 4.63 5.65 -4.36
CA PRO A 50 3.52 5.96 -5.23
C PRO A 50 4.01 6.77 -6.43
N TYR A 51 3.73 6.29 -7.63
CA TYR A 51 4.08 7.00 -8.85
C TYR A 51 2.97 7.96 -9.23
N ASN A 52 3.30 9.25 -9.28
CA ASN A 52 2.42 10.29 -9.76
C ASN A 52 3.25 11.26 -10.62
N SER A 53 2.84 11.45 -11.87
CA SER A 53 3.58 12.28 -12.83
C SER A 53 3.73 13.74 -12.40
N GLU A 54 2.72 14.33 -11.75
CA GLU A 54 2.80 15.69 -11.23
C GLU A 54 3.79 15.80 -10.08
N PHE A 55 3.81 14.79 -9.21
CA PHE A 55 4.72 14.75 -8.07
C PHE A 55 6.18 14.55 -8.53
N THR A 56 6.41 13.70 -9.53
CA THR A 56 7.75 13.42 -10.05
C THR A 56 8.45 14.68 -10.57
N CYS A 57 7.70 15.63 -11.13
CA CYS A 57 8.23 16.90 -11.60
C CYS A 57 8.63 17.89 -10.50
N ARG A 58 8.22 17.64 -9.25
CA ARG A 58 8.45 18.56 -8.12
C ARG A 58 9.64 18.18 -7.24
N VAL A 59 10.16 16.96 -7.38
CA VAL A 59 11.26 16.43 -6.55
C VAL A 59 12.48 16.21 -7.43
N GLU A 60 13.24 17.28 -7.67
CA GLU A 60 14.39 17.27 -8.58
C GLU A 60 15.54 16.36 -8.14
N GLN A 61 15.65 16.07 -6.82
CA GLN A 61 16.73 15.26 -6.24
C GLN A 61 16.55 13.76 -6.46
N VAL A 62 15.39 13.34 -7.00
CA VAL A 62 15.01 11.94 -7.10
C VAL A 62 14.58 11.59 -8.52
N VAL A 63 14.99 10.44 -8.99
CA VAL A 63 14.49 9.81 -10.21
C VAL A 63 13.54 8.69 -9.82
N PHE A 64 12.30 8.79 -10.29
CA PHE A 64 11.30 7.74 -10.15
C PHE A 64 11.44 6.76 -11.29
N THR A 65 11.41 5.47 -10.98
CA THR A 65 11.73 4.40 -11.94
C THR A 65 10.98 3.13 -11.60
N GLY A 66 11.02 2.14 -12.46
CA GLY A 66 10.63 0.76 -12.21
C GLY A 66 9.20 0.61 -11.67
N GLN A 67 8.21 1.12 -12.38
CA GLN A 67 6.80 0.89 -12.04
C GLN A 67 6.49 -0.60 -12.14
N TYR A 68 6.13 -1.24 -11.01
CA TYR A 68 6.08 -2.69 -10.94
C TYR A 68 4.72 -3.30 -10.59
N ALA A 69 3.81 -2.56 -9.97
CA ALA A 69 2.47 -3.04 -9.64
C ALA A 69 1.47 -1.89 -9.51
N GLY A 70 0.20 -2.17 -9.76
CA GLY A 70 -0.90 -1.35 -9.31
C GLY A 70 -1.22 -1.65 -7.84
N GLU A 71 -1.63 -0.63 -7.10
CA GLU A 71 -2.11 -0.73 -5.73
C GLU A 71 -3.47 -0.04 -5.61
N LYS A 72 -4.28 -0.48 -4.68
CA LYS A 72 -5.61 0.10 -4.43
C LYS A 72 -5.98 0.03 -2.96
N VAL A 73 -6.88 0.91 -2.56
CA VAL A 73 -7.44 0.87 -1.21
C VAL A 73 -8.48 -0.25 -1.12
N ALA A 74 -8.43 -0.97 -0.01
CA ALA A 74 -9.32 -2.09 0.29
C ALA A 74 -9.78 -2.03 1.75
N ILE A 75 -10.72 -2.91 2.11
CA ILE A 75 -11.20 -3.11 3.48
C ILE A 75 -10.99 -4.57 3.85
N ALA A 76 -10.37 -4.81 4.99
CA ALA A 76 -10.36 -6.08 5.69
C ALA A 76 -11.40 -6.06 6.82
N TYR A 77 -12.13 -7.14 7.04
CA TYR A 77 -13.13 -7.22 8.10
C TYR A 77 -13.20 -8.62 8.69
N ALA A 78 -13.62 -8.70 9.96
CA ALA A 78 -13.78 -9.94 10.69
C ALA A 78 -15.10 -10.61 10.30
N LEU A 79 -15.05 -11.86 9.80
CA LEU A 79 -16.25 -12.64 9.45
C LEU A 79 -17.16 -12.87 10.66
N ALA A 80 -16.59 -13.01 11.85
CA ALA A 80 -17.38 -13.20 13.06
C ALA A 80 -18.28 -12.00 13.39
N ALA A 81 -17.82 -10.78 13.05
CA ALA A 81 -18.60 -9.55 13.22
C ALA A 81 -19.61 -9.35 12.07
N TYR A 82 -19.33 -9.87 10.90
CA TYR A 82 -20.14 -9.68 9.68
C TYR A 82 -20.30 -10.99 8.90
N PRO A 83 -21.04 -11.97 9.46
CA PRO A 83 -21.17 -13.31 8.86
C PRO A 83 -21.88 -13.29 7.50
N ASP A 84 -22.76 -12.32 7.28
CA ASP A 84 -23.58 -12.19 6.07
C ASP A 84 -22.93 -11.28 5.00
N ALA A 85 -21.75 -10.73 5.29
CA ALA A 85 -21.05 -9.87 4.34
C ALA A 85 -20.37 -10.71 3.25
N VAL A 86 -20.82 -10.55 2.00
CA VAL A 86 -20.31 -11.29 0.84
C VAL A 86 -19.43 -10.37 -0.01
N PRO A 87 -18.10 -10.64 -0.13
CA PRO A 87 -17.24 -9.88 -1.02
C PRO A 87 -17.73 -9.93 -2.48
N GLY A 88 -17.72 -8.78 -3.14
CA GLY A 88 -18.09 -8.66 -4.55
C GLY A 88 -19.57 -8.63 -4.88
N ALA A 89 -20.46 -8.76 -3.89
CA ALA A 89 -21.88 -8.58 -4.12
C ALA A 89 -22.24 -7.09 -4.27
N THR A 90 -23.17 -6.77 -5.17
CA THR A 90 -23.70 -5.40 -5.29
C THR A 90 -24.72 -5.14 -4.17
N THR A 91 -24.61 -3.97 -3.55
CA THR A 91 -25.48 -3.56 -2.44
C THR A 91 -26.85 -3.11 -2.95
N GLU A 92 -27.74 -4.05 -3.25
CA GLU A 92 -29.16 -3.78 -3.35
C GLU A 92 -29.87 -4.46 -2.16
N GLY A 93 -29.95 -3.72 -1.04
CA GLY A 93 -30.64 -4.21 0.15
C GLY A 93 -29.85 -4.01 1.44
N ARG A 94 -30.54 -3.93 2.56
CA ARG A 94 -29.93 -3.72 3.88
C ARG A 94 -28.99 -4.88 4.22
N HIS A 95 -27.70 -4.58 4.34
CA HIS A 95 -26.66 -5.47 4.89
C HIS A 95 -26.33 -6.75 4.10
N GLU A 96 -26.97 -7.00 2.98
CA GLU A 96 -26.63 -8.08 2.04
C GLU A 96 -25.76 -7.51 0.95
N GLY A 97 -24.45 -7.63 1.06
CA GLY A 97 -23.58 -7.15 0.00
C GLY A 97 -22.14 -6.95 0.44
N ALA A 98 -21.30 -6.54 -0.51
CA ALA A 98 -19.91 -6.23 -0.25
C ALA A 98 -19.79 -5.04 0.70
N PRO A 99 -19.00 -5.14 1.77
CA PRO A 99 -18.84 -4.05 2.72
C PRO A 99 -18.25 -2.81 2.05
N VAL A 100 -18.99 -1.72 2.08
CA VAL A 100 -18.50 -0.37 1.73
C VAL A 100 -18.19 0.39 3.02
N PRO A 101 -17.41 1.49 3.02
CA PRO A 101 -17.09 2.22 4.25
C PRO A 101 -18.30 2.58 5.10
N ALA A 102 -19.41 2.99 4.47
CA ALA A 102 -20.66 3.31 5.16
C ALA A 102 -21.29 2.13 5.94
N PHE A 103 -20.90 0.90 5.61
CA PHE A 103 -21.33 -0.30 6.33
C PHE A 103 -20.84 -0.30 7.78
N PHE A 104 -19.64 0.23 8.00
CA PHE A 104 -18.95 0.27 9.30
C PHE A 104 -19.19 1.57 10.10
N ARG A 105 -20.15 2.37 9.71
CA ARG A 105 -20.38 3.73 10.27
C ARG A 105 -20.70 3.78 11.78
N TYR A 106 -21.03 2.66 12.39
CA TYR A 106 -21.32 2.58 13.83
C TYR A 106 -20.35 1.66 14.57
N ASP A 107 -19.31 1.21 13.87
CA ASP A 107 -18.38 0.22 14.37
C ASP A 107 -17.02 0.83 14.71
N THR A 108 -16.15 0.00 15.25
CA THR A 108 -14.74 0.36 15.48
C THR A 108 -13.91 -0.06 14.26
N VAL A 109 -13.29 0.91 13.60
CA VAL A 109 -12.51 0.69 12.38
C VAL A 109 -11.06 1.07 12.62
N GLY A 110 -10.13 0.19 12.25
CA GLY A 110 -8.70 0.44 12.29
C GLY A 110 -8.18 1.07 11.00
N VAL A 111 -7.18 1.94 11.12
CA VAL A 111 -6.53 2.57 9.98
C VAL A 111 -5.09 2.95 10.35
N GLU A 112 -4.19 3.05 9.38
CA GLU A 112 -2.89 3.67 9.58
C GLU A 112 -3.06 5.18 9.70
N ASN A 113 -2.45 5.76 10.76
CA ASN A 113 -2.55 7.19 11.05
C ASN A 113 -2.00 8.04 9.90
N ASP A 114 -2.67 9.15 9.60
CA ASP A 114 -2.31 10.10 8.55
C ASP A 114 -2.22 9.50 7.13
N SER A 115 -2.78 8.31 6.92
CA SER A 115 -2.88 7.70 5.60
C SER A 115 -4.05 8.26 4.80
N ILE A 116 -4.03 8.03 3.47
CA ILE A 116 -5.17 8.37 2.61
C ILE A 116 -6.46 7.66 3.04
N SER A 117 -6.35 6.47 3.62
CA SER A 117 -7.48 5.73 4.19
C SER A 117 -8.04 6.40 5.45
N ASP A 118 -7.18 6.94 6.31
CA ASP A 118 -7.60 7.71 7.50
C ASP A 118 -8.37 8.97 7.10
N PHE A 119 -7.84 9.75 6.16
CA PHE A 119 -8.53 10.96 5.67
C PHE A 119 -9.88 10.63 5.05
N TYR A 120 -9.98 9.55 4.28
CA TYR A 120 -11.22 9.12 3.67
C TYR A 120 -12.25 8.68 4.73
N LEU A 121 -11.87 7.79 5.66
CA LEU A 121 -12.76 7.34 6.72
C LEU A 121 -13.22 8.50 7.62
N SER A 122 -12.28 9.37 7.99
CA SER A 122 -12.59 10.54 8.83
C SER A 122 -13.61 11.47 8.16
N SER A 123 -13.51 11.65 6.84
CA SER A 123 -14.44 12.50 6.09
C SER A 123 -15.80 11.85 5.81
N THR A 124 -15.85 10.52 5.70
CA THR A 124 -17.08 9.80 5.27
C THR A 124 -17.89 9.25 6.44
N ILE A 125 -17.24 8.65 7.42
CA ILE A 125 -17.90 7.98 8.56
C ILE A 125 -17.40 8.46 9.94
N GLY A 126 -16.43 9.35 10.00
CA GLY A 126 -15.78 9.78 11.23
C GLY A 126 -16.71 10.43 12.26
N ALA A 127 -17.89 10.92 11.83
CA ALA A 127 -18.89 11.46 12.76
C ALA A 127 -19.63 10.37 13.56
N THR A 128 -19.63 9.12 13.11
CA THR A 128 -20.43 8.04 13.68
C THR A 128 -19.61 6.80 14.02
N ALA A 129 -18.56 6.49 13.27
CA ALA A 129 -17.66 5.37 13.56
C ALA A 129 -16.60 5.75 14.60
N THR A 130 -16.11 4.75 15.33
CA THR A 130 -14.92 4.91 16.18
C THR A 130 -13.71 4.54 15.37
N ILE A 131 -12.86 5.51 15.00
CA ILE A 131 -11.66 5.29 14.20
C ILE A 131 -10.45 5.13 15.13
N HIS A 132 -9.87 3.93 15.15
CA HIS A 132 -8.62 3.63 15.83
C HIS A 132 -7.44 3.77 14.88
N ARG A 133 -6.51 4.67 15.22
CA ARG A 133 -5.32 4.97 14.43
C ARG A 133 -4.12 4.19 14.93
N PHE A 134 -3.50 3.45 14.03
CA PHE A 134 -2.32 2.64 14.29
C PHE A 134 -1.10 3.21 13.57
N LYS A 135 0.09 2.86 14.03
CA LYS A 135 1.34 3.29 13.37
C LYS A 135 1.56 2.62 12.01
N THR A 136 0.98 1.45 11.78
CA THR A 136 1.10 0.69 10.53
C THR A 136 -0.18 -0.11 10.28
N VAL A 137 -0.45 -0.41 9.00
CA VAL A 137 -1.54 -1.32 8.61
C VAL A 137 -1.38 -2.70 9.29
N GLY A 138 -0.13 -3.19 9.42
CA GLY A 138 0.13 -4.46 10.09
C GLY A 138 -0.33 -4.50 11.55
N LEU A 139 -0.16 -3.40 12.30
CA LEU A 139 -0.67 -3.28 13.67
C LEU A 139 -2.21 -3.22 13.70
N ALA A 140 -2.82 -2.51 12.75
CA ALA A 140 -4.27 -2.48 12.62
C ALA A 140 -4.84 -3.88 12.31
N MET A 141 -4.16 -4.66 11.45
CA MET A 141 -4.55 -6.05 11.15
C MET A 141 -4.37 -7.00 12.35
N GLN A 142 -3.39 -6.76 13.21
CA GLN A 142 -3.27 -7.49 14.48
C GLN A 142 -4.45 -7.18 15.41
N ALA A 143 -4.83 -5.92 15.54
CA ALA A 143 -5.99 -5.48 16.31
C ALA A 143 -7.31 -6.08 15.75
N LEU A 144 -7.44 -6.19 14.42
CA LEU A 144 -8.59 -6.86 13.77
C LEU A 144 -8.68 -8.33 14.19
N LYS A 145 -7.55 -9.04 14.15
CA LYS A 145 -7.50 -10.47 14.57
C LYS A 145 -7.75 -10.65 16.07
N ALA A 146 -7.35 -9.68 16.88
CA ALA A 146 -7.64 -9.66 18.32
C ALA A 146 -9.09 -9.28 18.65
N GLY A 147 -9.88 -8.81 17.67
CA GLY A 147 -11.25 -8.35 17.87
C GLY A 147 -11.35 -6.95 18.51
N GLU A 148 -10.25 -6.19 18.54
CA GLU A 148 -10.23 -4.81 19.04
C GLU A 148 -10.87 -3.82 18.08
N VAL A 149 -10.79 -4.12 16.78
CA VAL A 149 -11.48 -3.43 15.71
C VAL A 149 -12.23 -4.45 14.84
N MET A 150 -13.30 -4.02 14.19
CA MET A 150 -14.15 -4.89 13.38
C MET A 150 -13.78 -4.88 11.89
N ALA A 151 -13.16 -3.80 11.45
CA ALA A 151 -12.65 -3.65 10.09
C ALA A 151 -11.36 -2.83 10.07
N VAL A 152 -10.58 -2.96 9.00
CA VAL A 152 -9.38 -2.15 8.74
C VAL A 152 -9.41 -1.69 7.29
N MET A 153 -9.13 -0.40 7.05
CA MET A 153 -8.98 0.15 5.71
C MET A 153 -7.51 0.47 5.43
N GLY A 154 -7.03 0.09 4.25
CA GLY A 154 -5.63 0.29 3.87
C GLY A 154 -5.31 -0.21 2.46
N PRO A 155 -4.02 -0.20 2.05
CA PRO A 155 -3.58 -0.77 0.79
C PRO A 155 -3.88 -2.27 0.71
N LEU A 156 -4.41 -2.74 -0.42
CA LEU A 156 -4.82 -4.12 -0.63
C LEU A 156 -3.71 -5.12 -0.27
N SER A 157 -2.51 -4.92 -0.83
CA SER A 157 -1.39 -5.86 -0.60
C SER A 157 -0.96 -5.96 0.86
N GLU A 158 -1.14 -4.91 1.67
CA GLU A 158 -0.83 -4.94 3.10
C GLU A 158 -1.93 -5.63 3.90
N LEU A 159 -3.19 -5.40 3.53
CA LEU A 159 -4.32 -6.10 4.13
C LEU A 159 -4.28 -7.61 3.84
N GLU A 160 -3.98 -8.00 2.58
CA GLU A 160 -3.82 -9.40 2.20
C GLU A 160 -2.68 -10.07 2.96
N THR A 161 -1.52 -9.38 3.10
CA THR A 161 -0.40 -9.89 3.90
C THR A 161 -0.80 -10.11 5.36
N GLY A 162 -1.62 -9.23 5.90
CA GLY A 162 -2.13 -9.32 7.26
C GLY A 162 -3.33 -10.25 7.44
N ALA A 163 -3.98 -10.68 6.36
CA ALA A 163 -5.17 -11.52 6.43
C ALA A 163 -4.84 -12.93 6.94
N GLY A 164 -5.86 -13.67 7.33
CA GLY A 164 -5.77 -15.04 7.81
C GLY A 164 -7.18 -15.60 7.99
N ASP A 165 -7.28 -16.76 8.64
CA ASP A 165 -8.57 -17.37 8.91
C ASP A 165 -9.49 -16.41 9.67
N GLY A 166 -10.75 -16.33 9.23
CA GLY A 166 -11.74 -15.45 9.84
C GLY A 166 -11.70 -13.99 9.40
N VAL A 167 -10.76 -13.60 8.52
CA VAL A 167 -10.69 -12.26 7.91
C VAL A 167 -10.98 -12.34 6.42
N ARG A 168 -11.76 -11.39 5.91
CA ARG A 168 -11.98 -11.20 4.47
C ARG A 168 -11.43 -9.84 4.05
N VAL A 169 -10.83 -9.81 2.86
CA VAL A 169 -10.37 -8.58 2.21
C VAL A 169 -11.22 -8.33 0.98
N HIS A 170 -11.65 -7.10 0.80
CA HIS A 170 -12.52 -6.69 -0.29
C HIS A 170 -12.16 -5.28 -0.77
N THR A 171 -12.30 -5.04 -2.07
CA THR A 171 -12.10 -3.72 -2.70
C THR A 171 -13.44 -3.10 -3.05
N PRO A 172 -14.03 -2.30 -2.15
CA PRO A 172 -15.33 -1.68 -2.40
C PRO A 172 -15.21 -0.49 -3.36
N PRO A 173 -16.31 -0.07 -3.98
CA PRO A 173 -16.37 1.26 -4.57
C PRO A 173 -16.19 2.32 -3.47
N LEU A 174 -15.38 3.34 -3.77
CA LEU A 174 -15.06 4.44 -2.86
C LEU A 174 -15.54 5.76 -3.49
N PRO A 175 -16.83 6.12 -3.37
CA PRO A 175 -17.38 7.33 -3.98
C PRO A 175 -16.66 8.59 -3.50
N GLY A 176 -16.28 9.45 -4.45
CA GLY A 176 -15.57 10.69 -4.13
C GLY A 176 -14.09 10.53 -3.78
N PHE A 177 -13.53 9.32 -3.85
CA PHE A 177 -12.14 9.04 -3.53
C PHE A 177 -11.28 8.92 -4.79
N ALA A 178 -10.73 10.04 -5.25
CA ALA A 178 -9.94 10.09 -6.48
C ALA A 178 -8.60 9.31 -6.38
N LEU A 179 -8.07 9.13 -5.16
CA LEU A 179 -6.80 8.45 -4.90
C LEU A 179 -6.97 7.00 -4.45
N GLY A 180 -8.06 6.37 -4.82
CA GLY A 180 -8.35 4.98 -4.46
C GLY A 180 -7.42 3.94 -5.11
N THR A 181 -6.69 4.32 -6.16
CA THR A 181 -5.74 3.47 -6.89
C THR A 181 -4.51 4.25 -7.28
N TRP A 182 -3.35 3.59 -7.27
CA TRP A 182 -2.07 4.18 -7.73
C TRP A 182 -1.13 3.10 -8.25
N THR A 183 -0.07 3.54 -8.93
CA THR A 183 1.01 2.66 -9.34
C THR A 183 2.15 2.72 -8.34
N LEU A 184 2.68 1.57 -7.96
CA LEU A 184 3.88 1.44 -7.14
C LEU A 184 5.12 1.42 -8.02
N GLY A 185 6.09 2.26 -7.70
CA GLY A 185 7.39 2.32 -8.33
C GLY A 185 8.52 2.36 -7.31
N LEU A 186 9.65 2.79 -7.80
CA LEU A 186 10.90 2.90 -7.06
C LEU A 186 11.48 4.30 -7.24
N ALA A 187 12.37 4.69 -6.33
CA ALA A 187 13.06 5.97 -6.39
C ALA A 187 14.54 5.80 -6.10
N VAL A 188 15.37 6.49 -6.89
CA VAL A 188 16.82 6.58 -6.72
C VAL A 188 17.24 8.04 -6.63
N HIS A 189 18.39 8.32 -6.02
CA HIS A 189 18.95 9.66 -6.04
C HIS A 189 19.32 10.09 -7.46
N GLN A 190 19.11 11.35 -7.81
CA GLN A 190 19.37 11.87 -9.17
C GLN A 190 20.82 11.69 -9.65
N SER A 191 21.79 11.64 -8.75
CA SER A 191 23.20 11.37 -9.11
C SER A 191 23.44 9.92 -9.54
N HIS A 192 22.45 9.03 -9.34
CA HIS A 192 22.50 7.61 -9.68
C HIS A 192 21.48 7.26 -10.77
N ARG A 193 21.32 8.10 -11.78
CA ARG A 193 20.39 7.87 -12.90
C ARG A 193 20.65 6.56 -13.62
N ASP A 194 21.93 6.18 -13.75
CA ASP A 194 22.32 4.92 -14.38
C ASP A 194 21.75 3.71 -13.63
N LEU A 195 21.75 3.76 -12.29
CA LEU A 195 21.05 2.77 -11.48
C LEU A 195 19.55 2.80 -11.76
N GLY A 196 18.96 3.98 -11.89
CA GLY A 196 17.54 4.15 -12.21
C GLY A 196 17.16 3.45 -13.52
N TYR A 197 17.94 3.63 -14.58
CA TYR A 197 17.74 2.96 -15.88
C TYR A 197 17.90 1.44 -15.77
N ALA A 198 18.96 0.97 -15.11
CA ALA A 198 19.19 -0.45 -14.92
C ALA A 198 18.08 -1.13 -14.09
N VAL A 199 17.52 -0.41 -13.12
CA VAL A 199 16.36 -0.87 -12.33
C VAL A 199 15.10 -0.92 -13.19
N ASP A 200 14.87 0.08 -14.05
CA ASP A 200 13.70 0.07 -14.95
C ASP A 200 13.74 -1.11 -15.92
N ASP A 201 14.91 -1.35 -16.52
CA ASP A 201 15.13 -2.50 -17.42
C ASP A 201 14.90 -3.84 -16.68
N ALA A 202 15.43 -3.97 -15.45
CA ALA A 202 15.25 -5.16 -14.63
C ALA A 202 13.78 -5.40 -14.27
N VAL A 203 13.04 -4.33 -13.95
CA VAL A 203 11.60 -4.39 -13.66
C VAL A 203 10.81 -4.72 -14.92
N ALA A 204 11.12 -4.07 -16.05
CA ALA A 204 10.46 -4.34 -17.32
C ALA A 204 10.62 -5.81 -17.75
N ALA A 205 11.83 -6.36 -17.64
CA ALA A 205 12.10 -7.76 -17.93
C ALA A 205 11.33 -8.69 -16.98
N ALA A 206 11.30 -8.39 -15.68
CA ALA A 206 10.62 -9.21 -14.68
C ALA A 206 9.08 -9.12 -14.75
N LEU A 207 8.53 -8.04 -15.30
CA LEU A 207 7.12 -7.95 -15.67
C LEU A 207 6.81 -8.82 -16.89
N ALA A 208 7.64 -8.70 -17.94
CA ALA A 208 7.44 -9.41 -19.20
C ALA A 208 7.53 -10.94 -19.06
N ASP A 209 8.44 -11.44 -18.21
CA ASP A 209 8.62 -12.88 -17.96
C ASP A 209 7.76 -13.43 -16.82
N GLY A 210 6.95 -12.59 -16.17
CA GLY A 210 6.01 -12.98 -15.13
C GLY A 210 6.60 -13.21 -13.73
N ARG A 211 7.91 -12.95 -13.50
CA ARG A 211 8.55 -13.15 -12.19
C ARG A 211 7.91 -12.29 -11.10
N ILE A 212 7.46 -11.07 -11.44
CA ILE A 212 6.79 -10.21 -10.47
C ILE A 212 5.44 -10.78 -10.08
N ALA A 213 4.60 -11.17 -11.04
CA ALA A 213 3.32 -11.82 -10.78
C ALA A 213 3.48 -13.11 -9.98
N ALA A 214 4.48 -13.94 -10.32
CA ALA A 214 4.79 -15.14 -9.57
C ALA A 214 5.21 -14.85 -8.12
N ALA A 215 5.97 -13.76 -7.87
CA ALA A 215 6.36 -13.35 -6.54
C ALA A 215 5.15 -12.92 -5.69
N TYR A 216 4.20 -12.15 -6.25
CA TYR A 216 2.95 -11.80 -5.57
C TYR A 216 2.16 -13.05 -5.21
N LYS A 217 1.94 -13.94 -6.18
CA LYS A 217 1.23 -15.20 -5.98
C LYS A 217 1.87 -16.09 -4.91
N ALA A 218 3.21 -16.16 -4.87
CA ALA A 218 3.94 -16.95 -3.88
C ALA A 218 3.73 -16.46 -2.44
N HIS A 219 3.31 -15.20 -2.27
CA HIS A 219 2.96 -14.61 -0.99
C HIS A 219 1.44 -14.51 -0.74
N GLY A 220 0.63 -15.13 -1.60
CA GLY A 220 -0.84 -15.09 -1.50
C GLY A 220 -1.45 -13.73 -1.80
N LEU A 221 -0.75 -12.88 -2.56
CA LEU A 221 -1.18 -11.53 -2.90
C LEU A 221 -1.75 -11.47 -4.32
N ASP A 222 -2.76 -10.65 -4.50
CA ASP A 222 -3.29 -10.31 -5.80
C ASP A 222 -2.34 -9.37 -6.56
N PHE A 223 -1.99 -9.74 -7.78
CA PHE A 223 -1.15 -8.91 -8.63
C PHE A 223 -1.98 -8.10 -9.63
N THR A 224 -1.86 -6.79 -9.55
CA THR A 224 -2.38 -5.86 -10.54
C THR A 224 -1.19 -5.28 -11.33
N PRO A 225 -1.15 -5.42 -12.67
CA PRO A 225 -0.10 -4.78 -13.46
C PRO A 225 -0.08 -3.26 -13.28
N PRO A 226 1.10 -2.62 -13.38
CA PRO A 226 1.18 -1.17 -13.31
C PRO A 226 0.51 -0.55 -14.54
N VAL A 227 -0.16 0.59 -14.34
CA VAL A 227 -0.61 1.44 -15.45
C VAL A 227 0.62 2.25 -15.90
N ARG A 228 1.05 2.05 -17.13
CA ARG A 228 2.18 2.75 -17.78
C ARG A 228 1.70 3.81 -18.73
#